data_a17a7ad731f5944361be47c9402037a9
#
_entry.id   a17a7ad731f5944361be47c9402037a9
#
_cell.length_a   1.000
_cell.length_b   1.000
_cell.length_c   1.000
_cell.angle_alpha   90.00
_cell.angle_beta   90.00
_cell.angle_gamma   90.00
#
_symmetry.space_group_name_H-M   'P 1'
#
loop_
_entity.id
_entity.type
_entity.pdbx_description
1 polymer ?
#
loop_
_entity_poly.entity_id
_entity_poly.type
_entity_poly.pdbx_seq_one_letter_code
_entity_poly.pdbx_strand_id
1 'polypeptide(L)'
;PTARAATPAASMAAAITAATDMEDRLVQLPFWKDLTERERETVQRSAVTRRYEKGALIHDGGSECLGLVLVLSGELRTYLLSDEGREVTLFRLYAGDLCVLSASCVISQITFDTQMTAQRDTEILIIPANIVAMLKEQNLAVRCCLYELATARFSDVMWAMQQLLFK
;
A
#
# COMPACT_ATOMS: atom_id res chain seq x y z
N PRO A 1 40.47 10.38 16.67
CA PRO A 1 39.47 9.45 16.24
C PRO A 1 39.21 9.63 14.75
N THR A 2 39.86 8.78 13.96
CA THR A 2 39.80 8.78 12.51
C THR A 2 38.51 8.03 12.07
N ALA A 3 37.59 8.76 11.50
CA ALA A 3 36.45 8.18 10.82
C ALA A 3 36.96 7.36 9.62
N ARG A 4 36.76 6.05 9.68
CA ARG A 4 37.07 5.14 8.58
C ARG A 4 36.03 5.43 7.47
N ALA A 5 36.45 6.04 6.38
CA ALA A 5 35.64 6.20 5.17
C ALA A 5 35.25 4.81 4.65
N ALA A 6 33.98 4.58 4.48
CA ALA A 6 33.49 3.33 3.89
C ALA A 6 34.02 3.19 2.46
N THR A 7 34.57 2.04 2.14
CA THR A 7 35.11 1.73 0.82
C THR A 7 33.99 1.72 -0.22
N PRO A 8 34.18 2.27 -1.44
CA PRO A 8 33.16 2.32 -2.48
C PRO A 8 32.58 0.95 -2.87
N ALA A 9 33.35 -0.12 -2.74
CA ALA A 9 32.91 -1.49 -3.01
C ALA A 9 31.85 -1.99 -2.00
N ALA A 10 31.97 -1.62 -0.71
CA ALA A 10 30.98 -1.99 0.31
C ALA A 10 29.66 -1.24 0.11
N SER A 11 29.70 0.00 -0.35
CA SER A 11 28.52 0.80 -0.68
C SER A 11 27.78 0.24 -1.89
N MET A 12 28.51 -0.23 -2.92
CA MET A 12 27.93 -0.81 -4.12
C MET A 12 27.28 -2.19 -3.84
N ALA A 13 27.92 -3.03 -3.02
CA ALA A 13 27.38 -4.30 -2.59
C ALA A 13 26.09 -4.13 -1.76
N ALA A 14 26.04 -3.16 -0.86
CA ALA A 14 24.84 -2.82 -0.08
C ALA A 14 23.72 -2.31 -0.98
N ALA A 15 24.00 -1.49 -2.00
CA ALA A 15 23.02 -1.01 -2.96
C ALA A 15 22.43 -2.15 -3.83
N ILE A 16 23.26 -3.09 -4.27
CA ILE A 16 22.83 -4.27 -5.03
C ILE A 16 21.92 -5.16 -4.17
N THR A 17 22.30 -5.41 -2.91
CA THR A 17 21.49 -6.22 -1.98
C THR A 17 20.14 -5.55 -1.70
N ALA A 18 20.12 -4.24 -1.48
CA ALA A 18 18.87 -3.49 -1.26
C ALA A 18 17.96 -3.51 -2.50
N ALA A 19 18.52 -3.40 -3.71
CA ALA A 19 17.76 -3.47 -4.97
C ALA A 19 17.15 -4.87 -5.17
N THR A 20 17.88 -5.93 -4.88
CA THR A 20 17.41 -7.33 -4.96
C THR A 20 16.28 -7.58 -3.96
N ASP A 21 16.44 -7.11 -2.71
CA ASP A 21 15.41 -7.22 -1.67
C ASP A 21 14.12 -6.48 -2.06
N MET A 22 14.24 -5.29 -2.64
CA MET A 22 13.09 -4.54 -3.15
C MET A 22 12.39 -5.29 -4.29
N GLU A 23 13.12 -5.85 -5.22
CA GLU A 23 12.56 -6.64 -6.32
C GLU A 23 11.82 -7.87 -5.80
N ASP A 24 12.38 -8.61 -4.85
CA ASP A 24 11.75 -9.76 -4.22
C ASP A 24 10.42 -9.41 -3.53
N ARG A 25 10.30 -8.20 -3.01
CA ARG A 25 9.06 -7.69 -2.43
C ARG A 25 8.05 -7.29 -3.50
N LEU A 26 8.49 -6.62 -4.55
CA LEU A 26 7.65 -6.12 -5.65
C LEU A 26 7.03 -7.24 -6.49
N VAL A 27 7.67 -8.39 -6.62
CA VAL A 27 7.10 -9.54 -7.34
C VAL A 27 5.83 -10.10 -6.69
N GLN A 28 5.54 -9.73 -5.45
CA GLN A 28 4.28 -10.06 -4.78
C GLN A 28 3.08 -9.27 -5.35
N LEU A 29 3.33 -8.18 -6.08
CA LEU A 29 2.27 -7.41 -6.74
C LEU A 29 1.59 -8.25 -7.82
N PRO A 30 0.25 -8.35 -7.83
CA PRO A 30 -0.46 -9.22 -8.76
C PRO A 30 -0.29 -8.84 -10.23
N PHE A 31 0.05 -7.59 -10.52
CA PHE A 31 0.27 -7.07 -11.87
C PHE A 31 1.76 -7.00 -12.26
N TRP A 32 2.70 -7.42 -11.40
CA TRP A 32 4.14 -7.27 -11.64
C TRP A 32 4.59 -7.91 -12.97
N LYS A 33 4.09 -9.10 -13.28
CA LYS A 33 4.39 -9.82 -14.51
C LYS A 33 3.90 -9.10 -15.77
N ASP A 34 2.88 -8.26 -15.64
CA ASP A 34 2.24 -7.55 -16.75
C ASP A 34 2.87 -6.17 -17.01
N LEU A 35 3.84 -5.75 -16.19
CA LEU A 35 4.58 -4.51 -16.36
C LEU A 35 5.66 -4.66 -17.44
N THR A 36 5.86 -3.58 -18.21
CA THR A 36 7.03 -3.47 -19.09
C THR A 36 8.29 -3.29 -18.24
N GLU A 37 9.46 -3.54 -18.83
CA GLU A 37 10.76 -3.35 -18.17
C GLU A 37 10.89 -1.91 -17.61
N ARG A 38 10.52 -0.92 -18.42
CA ARG A 38 10.55 0.50 -18.05
C ARG A 38 9.61 0.81 -16.87
N GLU A 39 8.43 0.22 -16.87
CA GLU A 39 7.47 0.37 -15.77
C GLU A 39 8.01 -0.26 -14.48
N ARG A 40 8.62 -1.45 -14.56
CA ARG A 40 9.27 -2.11 -13.42
C ARG A 40 10.38 -1.26 -12.83
N GLU A 41 11.25 -0.72 -13.67
CA GLU A 41 12.32 0.19 -13.22
C GLU A 41 11.77 1.43 -12.51
N THR A 42 10.70 2.01 -13.03
CA THR A 42 10.04 3.17 -12.43
C THR A 42 9.47 2.83 -11.06
N VAL A 43 8.80 1.70 -10.93
CA VAL A 43 8.25 1.21 -9.65
C VAL A 43 9.38 0.93 -8.65
N GLN A 44 10.43 0.26 -9.06
CA GLN A 44 11.59 -0.06 -8.21
C GLN A 44 12.25 1.19 -7.63
N ARG A 45 12.38 2.25 -8.43
CA ARG A 45 12.98 3.52 -7.99
C ARG A 45 12.05 4.35 -7.08
N SER A 46 10.76 4.17 -7.21
CA SER A 46 9.75 5.01 -6.54
C SER A 46 9.16 4.36 -5.30
N ALA A 47 9.12 3.04 -5.24
CA ALA A 47 8.56 2.30 -4.11
C ALA A 47 9.41 2.50 -2.86
N VAL A 48 8.73 2.64 -1.73
CA VAL A 48 9.37 2.80 -0.41
C VAL A 48 8.79 1.77 0.56
N THR A 49 9.61 1.34 1.51
CA THR A 49 9.16 0.53 2.64
C THR A 49 9.11 1.36 3.89
N ARG A 50 8.10 1.14 4.73
CA ARG A 50 7.96 1.79 6.03
C ARG A 50 7.58 0.78 7.09
N ARG A 51 8.05 1.02 8.30
CA ARG A 51 7.71 0.25 9.50
C ARG A 51 6.91 1.11 10.44
N TYR A 52 5.89 0.50 11.03
CA TYR A 52 5.00 1.12 11.99
C TYR A 52 4.89 0.23 13.22
N GLU A 53 4.95 0.85 14.38
CA GLU A 53 4.70 0.17 15.64
C GLU A 53 3.20 -0.09 15.82
N LYS A 54 2.86 -1.08 16.63
CA LYS A 54 1.48 -1.36 17.03
C LYS A 54 0.80 -0.09 17.53
N GLY A 55 -0.39 0.19 17.01
CA GLY A 55 -1.20 1.37 17.36
C GLY A 55 -0.92 2.62 16.53
N ALA A 56 0.11 2.62 15.67
CA ALA A 56 0.42 3.77 14.83
C ALA A 56 -0.69 4.05 13.81
N LEU A 57 -1.03 5.32 13.63
CA LEU A 57 -1.91 5.79 12.57
C LEU A 57 -1.12 5.92 11.28
N ILE A 58 -1.51 5.20 10.25
CA ILE A 58 -0.81 5.17 8.96
C ILE A 58 -1.45 6.13 7.97
N HIS A 59 -2.77 6.19 7.97
CA HIS A 59 -3.57 7.05 7.11
C HIS A 59 -4.78 7.56 7.88
N ASP A 60 -5.00 8.87 7.85
CA ASP A 60 -6.03 9.55 8.63
C ASP A 60 -7.26 9.98 7.81
N GLY A 61 -7.37 9.53 6.57
CA GLY A 61 -8.45 9.94 5.67
C GLY A 61 -8.36 11.38 5.17
N GLY A 62 -7.24 12.07 5.43
CA GLY A 62 -7.02 13.44 4.98
C GLY A 62 -6.71 13.57 3.49
N SER A 63 -6.35 14.78 3.08
CA SER A 63 -6.08 15.14 1.68
C SER A 63 -4.82 14.49 1.09
N GLU A 64 -3.95 13.93 1.91
CA GLU A 64 -2.74 13.24 1.46
C GLU A 64 -3.05 11.80 1.07
N CYS A 65 -2.84 11.52 -0.19
CA CYS A 65 -2.97 10.17 -0.74
C CYS A 65 -1.68 9.38 -0.50
N LEU A 66 -1.78 8.29 0.24
CA LEU A 66 -0.61 7.47 0.57
C LEU A 66 -0.08 6.74 -0.67
N GLY A 67 -0.94 6.26 -1.53
CA GLY A 67 -0.63 5.42 -2.66
C GLY A 67 -1.11 3.98 -2.47
N LEU A 68 -0.58 3.08 -3.27
CA LEU A 68 -0.90 1.66 -3.19
C LEU A 68 -0.06 1.01 -2.10
N VAL A 69 -0.70 0.35 -1.15
CA VAL A 69 -0.06 -0.28 0.02
C VAL A 69 -0.08 -1.80 -0.09
N LEU A 70 1.09 -2.41 -0.05
CA LEU A 70 1.28 -3.86 0.11
C LEU A 70 1.75 -4.14 1.53
N VAL A 71 1.04 -4.97 2.26
CA VAL A 71 1.47 -5.41 3.60
C VAL A 71 2.53 -6.50 3.45
N LEU A 72 3.72 -6.24 3.96
CA LEU A 72 4.84 -7.20 3.95
C LEU A 72 4.81 -8.11 5.17
N SER A 73 4.49 -7.52 6.33
CA SER A 73 4.34 -8.24 7.60
C SER A 73 3.42 -7.47 8.54
N GLY A 74 2.80 -8.13 9.49
CA GLY A 74 1.94 -7.53 10.49
C GLY A 74 0.47 -7.52 10.11
N GLU A 75 -0.26 -6.53 10.62
CA GLU A 75 -1.71 -6.41 10.44
C GLU A 75 -2.14 -4.96 10.44
N LEU A 76 -2.92 -4.57 9.44
CA LEU A 76 -3.56 -3.25 9.35
C LEU A 76 -5.07 -3.38 9.53
N ARG A 77 -5.66 -2.39 10.18
CA ARG A 77 -7.11 -2.23 10.30
C ARG A 77 -7.54 -0.99 9.54
N THR A 78 -8.48 -1.15 8.63
CA THR A 78 -9.12 -0.06 7.90
C THR A 78 -10.53 0.15 8.43
N TYR A 79 -10.86 1.39 8.78
CA TYR A 79 -12.11 1.73 9.44
C TYR A 79 -12.61 3.11 9.03
N LEU A 80 -13.90 3.33 9.23
CA LEU A 80 -14.53 4.64 9.17
C LEU A 80 -14.55 5.26 10.56
N LEU A 81 -14.36 6.57 10.61
CA LEU A 81 -14.45 7.35 11.83
C LEU A 81 -15.55 8.39 11.68
N SER A 82 -16.55 8.39 12.57
CA SER A 82 -17.58 9.42 12.60
C SER A 82 -17.10 10.70 13.29
N ASP A 83 -17.79 11.80 13.05
CA ASP A 83 -17.51 13.08 13.71
C ASP A 83 -17.63 13.00 15.24
N GLU A 84 -18.40 12.03 15.75
CA GLU A 84 -18.56 11.75 17.18
C GLU A 84 -17.48 10.81 17.74
N GLY A 85 -16.52 10.40 16.93
CA GLY A 85 -15.43 9.51 17.33
C GLY A 85 -15.77 8.01 17.33
N ARG A 86 -16.92 7.60 16.76
CA ARG A 86 -17.26 6.18 16.62
C ARG A 86 -16.53 5.58 15.44
N GLU A 87 -15.98 4.38 15.65
CA GLU A 87 -15.24 3.64 14.64
C GLU A 87 -16.04 2.43 14.14
N VAL A 88 -15.99 2.21 12.82
CA VAL A 88 -16.54 1.02 12.18
C VAL A 88 -15.45 0.36 11.37
N THR A 89 -15.02 -0.82 11.76
CA THR A 89 -14.04 -1.60 11.00
C THR A 89 -14.65 -2.09 9.69
N LEU A 90 -14.01 -1.75 8.58
CA LEU A 90 -14.42 -2.21 7.26
C LEU A 90 -13.76 -3.56 6.93
N PHE A 91 -12.45 -3.63 7.08
CA PHE A 91 -11.67 -4.85 6.83
C PHE A 91 -10.29 -4.76 7.48
N ARG A 92 -9.62 -5.89 7.52
CA ARG A 92 -8.24 -6.02 7.99
C ARG A 92 -7.35 -6.51 6.86
N LEU A 93 -6.09 -6.10 6.89
CA LEU A 93 -5.08 -6.47 5.91
C LEU A 93 -3.96 -7.21 6.61
N TYR A 94 -3.54 -8.31 6.01
CA TYR A 94 -2.48 -9.17 6.51
C TYR A 94 -1.33 -9.23 5.49
N ALA A 95 -0.24 -9.90 5.84
CA ALA A 95 0.90 -10.08 4.94
C ALA A 95 0.44 -10.64 3.58
N GLY A 96 0.86 -9.99 2.50
CA GLY A 96 0.47 -10.29 1.13
C GLY A 96 -0.77 -9.54 0.60
N ASP A 97 -1.53 -8.89 1.47
CA ASP A 97 -2.71 -8.13 1.06
C ASP A 97 -2.32 -6.75 0.49
N LEU A 98 -3.06 -6.33 -0.52
CA LEU A 98 -2.89 -5.07 -1.22
C LEU A 98 -4.09 -4.16 -0.96
N CYS A 99 -3.83 -2.90 -0.58
CA CYS A 99 -4.86 -1.89 -0.35
C CYS A 99 -4.86 -0.83 -1.44
N VAL A 100 -5.99 -0.69 -2.13
CA VAL A 100 -6.21 0.37 -3.14
C VAL A 100 -6.94 1.58 -2.55
N LEU A 101 -7.63 1.44 -1.42
CA LEU A 101 -8.36 2.55 -0.80
C LEU A 101 -7.41 3.63 -0.27
N SER A 102 -6.17 3.28 0.04
CA SER A 102 -5.10 4.23 0.36
C SER A 102 -4.63 5.06 -0.85
N ALA A 103 -5.05 4.66 -2.05
CA ALA A 103 -4.81 5.35 -3.32
C ALA A 103 -6.11 5.94 -3.91
N SER A 104 -7.05 6.33 -3.08
CA SER A 104 -8.38 6.85 -3.51
C SER A 104 -8.30 8.06 -4.44
N CYS A 105 -7.25 8.88 -4.33
CA CYS A 105 -7.01 9.99 -5.23
C CYS A 105 -6.75 9.57 -6.69
N VAL A 106 -6.36 8.32 -6.92
CA VAL A 106 -6.12 7.75 -8.26
C VAL A 106 -7.38 7.11 -8.84
N ILE A 107 -8.28 6.68 -7.98
CA ILE A 107 -9.56 6.05 -8.35
C ILE A 107 -10.69 6.99 -7.95
N SER A 108 -11.12 7.84 -8.88
CA SER A 108 -12.12 8.89 -8.64
C SER A 108 -13.50 8.37 -8.21
N GLN A 109 -13.78 7.10 -8.43
CA GLN A 109 -15.01 6.44 -8.01
C GLN A 109 -15.06 6.18 -6.49
N ILE A 110 -13.92 6.19 -5.83
CA ILE A 110 -13.86 6.08 -4.36
C ILE A 110 -14.04 7.48 -3.77
N THR A 111 -15.19 7.71 -3.16
CA THR A 111 -15.63 9.03 -2.68
C THR A 111 -15.71 9.16 -1.17
N PHE A 112 -15.24 8.17 -0.44
CA PHE A 112 -15.22 8.16 1.02
C PHE A 112 -13.80 8.00 1.55
N ASP A 113 -13.55 8.60 2.71
CA ASP A 113 -12.26 8.53 3.37
C ASP A 113 -12.23 7.38 4.39
N THR A 114 -11.10 6.71 4.45
CA THR A 114 -10.85 5.66 5.43
C THR A 114 -9.67 5.98 6.30
N GLN A 115 -9.70 5.48 7.53
CA GLN A 115 -8.58 5.51 8.45
C GLN A 115 -7.86 4.17 8.42
N MET A 116 -6.57 4.17 8.69
CA MET A 116 -5.76 2.96 8.72
C MET A 116 -4.78 2.98 9.88
N THR A 117 -4.86 1.96 10.75
CA THR A 117 -3.96 1.81 11.90
C THR A 117 -3.28 0.44 11.90
N ALA A 118 -2.06 0.41 12.45
CA ALA A 118 -1.33 -0.83 12.67
C ALA A 118 -1.86 -1.54 13.93
N GLN A 119 -2.30 -2.78 13.78
CA GLN A 119 -2.76 -3.62 14.88
C GLN A 119 -1.62 -4.40 15.56
N ARG A 120 -0.51 -4.50 14.88
CA ARG A 120 0.77 -5.10 15.30
C ARG A 120 1.90 -4.27 14.71
N ASP A 121 3.13 -4.56 15.09
CA ASP A 121 4.29 -4.04 14.38
C ASP A 121 4.22 -4.50 12.93
N THR A 122 4.18 -3.54 12.01
CA THR A 122 3.83 -3.79 10.60
C THR A 122 4.87 -3.16 9.69
N GLU A 123 5.25 -3.90 8.66
CA GLU A 123 6.05 -3.38 7.56
C GLU A 123 5.21 -3.37 6.29
N ILE A 124 5.22 -2.23 5.60
CA ILE A 124 4.48 -2.02 4.36
C ILE A 124 5.40 -1.54 3.25
N LEU A 125 5.02 -1.86 2.02
CA LEU A 125 5.59 -1.29 0.81
C LEU A 125 4.55 -0.35 0.20
N ILE A 126 4.99 0.85 -0.16
CA ILE A 126 4.14 1.89 -0.73
C ILE A 126 4.61 2.19 -2.14
N ILE A 127 3.69 2.13 -3.11
CA ILE A 127 3.89 2.69 -4.44
C ILE A 127 3.20 4.05 -4.44
N PRO A 128 3.95 5.16 -4.64
CA PRO A 128 3.37 6.50 -4.60
C PRO A 128 2.20 6.68 -5.57
N ALA A 129 1.24 7.51 -5.18
CA ALA A 129 0.01 7.73 -5.94
C ALA A 129 0.25 8.20 -7.39
N ASN A 130 1.23 9.07 -7.62
CA ASN A 130 1.59 9.54 -8.96
C ASN A 130 2.09 8.41 -9.87
N ILE A 131 2.81 7.44 -9.32
CA ILE A 131 3.28 6.26 -10.06
C ILE A 131 2.11 5.32 -10.36
N VAL A 132 1.22 5.10 -9.40
CA VAL A 132 0.00 4.31 -9.60
C VAL A 132 -0.88 4.93 -10.68
N ALA A 133 -1.05 6.25 -10.67
CA ALA A 133 -1.80 6.98 -11.69
C ALA A 133 -1.19 6.79 -13.09
N MET A 134 0.12 6.90 -13.22
CA MET A 134 0.83 6.67 -14.47
C MET A 134 0.62 5.24 -14.98
N LEU A 135 0.81 4.24 -14.13
CA LEU A 135 0.60 2.83 -14.48
C LEU A 135 -0.83 2.55 -14.92
N LYS A 136 -1.80 3.10 -14.21
CA LYS A 136 -3.23 2.98 -14.55
C LYS A 136 -3.54 3.51 -15.94
N GLU A 137 -2.94 4.64 -16.33
CA GLU A 137 -3.15 5.25 -17.66
C GLU A 137 -2.45 4.46 -18.78
N GLN A 138 -1.27 3.93 -18.52
CA GLN A 138 -0.42 3.30 -19.54
C GLN A 138 -0.63 1.80 -19.71
N ASN A 139 -1.11 1.12 -18.66
CA ASN A 139 -1.14 -0.34 -18.61
C ASN A 139 -2.55 -0.83 -18.24
N LEU A 140 -3.21 -1.47 -19.22
CA LEU A 140 -4.57 -1.99 -19.04
C LEU A 140 -4.64 -3.07 -17.96
N ALA A 141 -3.64 -3.94 -17.86
CA ALA A 141 -3.62 -4.99 -16.84
C ALA A 141 -3.57 -4.40 -15.43
N VAL A 142 -2.80 -3.34 -15.21
CA VAL A 142 -2.77 -2.61 -13.95
C VAL A 142 -4.13 -1.98 -13.66
N ARG A 143 -4.72 -1.32 -14.63
CA ARG A 143 -6.06 -0.69 -14.50
C ARG A 143 -7.11 -1.71 -14.10
N CYS A 144 -7.17 -2.83 -14.79
CA CYS A 144 -8.11 -3.92 -14.46
C CYS A 144 -7.87 -4.46 -13.05
N CYS A 145 -6.62 -4.69 -12.67
CA CYS A 145 -6.26 -5.18 -11.35
C CYS A 145 -6.69 -4.22 -10.24
N LEU A 146 -6.48 -2.91 -10.41
CA LEU A 146 -6.90 -1.90 -9.43
C LEU A 146 -8.42 -1.90 -9.25
N TYR A 147 -9.19 -1.98 -10.31
CA TYR A 147 -10.66 -2.03 -10.22
C TYR A 147 -11.18 -3.35 -9.65
N GLU A 148 -10.54 -4.47 -9.95
CA GLU A 148 -10.86 -5.77 -9.33
C GLU A 148 -10.62 -5.74 -7.82
N LEU A 149 -9.49 -5.19 -7.37
CA LEU A 149 -9.17 -5.01 -5.95
C LEU A 149 -10.18 -4.09 -5.26
N ALA A 150 -10.54 -2.97 -5.88
CA ALA A 150 -11.55 -2.06 -5.36
C ALA A 150 -12.93 -2.74 -5.24
N THR A 151 -13.31 -3.54 -6.24
CA THR A 151 -14.57 -4.31 -6.25
C THR A 151 -14.60 -5.36 -5.15
N ALA A 152 -13.48 -6.04 -4.90
CA ALA A 152 -13.36 -6.99 -3.79
C ALA A 152 -13.57 -6.28 -2.43
N ARG A 153 -13.01 -5.09 -2.25
CA ARG A 153 -13.23 -4.30 -1.03
C ARG A 153 -14.66 -3.80 -0.87
N PHE A 154 -15.37 -3.58 -1.97
CA PHE A 154 -16.79 -3.28 -1.91
C PHE A 154 -17.58 -4.39 -1.20
N SER A 155 -17.31 -5.65 -1.48
CA SER A 155 -17.94 -6.80 -0.81
C SER A 155 -17.63 -6.81 0.70
N ASP A 156 -16.40 -6.51 1.10
CA ASP A 156 -16.01 -6.42 2.51
C ASP A 156 -16.80 -5.32 3.24
N VAL A 157 -16.92 -4.16 2.61
CA VAL A 157 -17.66 -3.01 3.15
C VAL A 157 -19.15 -3.34 3.27
N MET A 158 -19.74 -3.97 2.26
CA MET A 158 -21.15 -4.38 2.29
C MET A 158 -21.40 -5.41 3.39
N TRP A 159 -20.49 -6.34 3.59
CA TRP A 159 -20.60 -7.28 4.70
C TRP A 159 -20.59 -6.58 6.06
N ALA A 160 -19.65 -5.62 6.26
CA ALA A 160 -19.59 -4.82 7.48
C ALA A 160 -20.91 -4.05 7.72
N MET A 161 -21.48 -3.46 6.67
CA MET A 161 -22.79 -2.79 6.75
C MET A 161 -23.91 -3.73 7.17
N GLN A 162 -23.97 -4.94 6.60
CA GLN A 162 -24.97 -5.93 6.98
C GLN A 162 -24.89 -6.27 8.47
N GLN A 163 -23.69 -6.40 9.02
CA GLN A 163 -23.50 -6.66 10.45
C GLN A 163 -24.03 -5.53 11.32
N LEU A 164 -23.96 -4.28 10.86
CA LEU A 164 -24.48 -3.12 11.59
C LEU A 164 -25.99 -2.99 11.50
N LEU A 165 -26.58 -3.29 10.34
CA LEU A 165 -28.00 -3.08 10.07
C LEU A 165 -28.89 -4.20 10.61
N PHE A 166 -28.37 -5.43 10.66
CA PHE A 166 -29.16 -6.61 11.02
C PHE A 166 -28.77 -7.26 12.34
N LYS A 167 -28.08 -6.54 13.16
CA LYS A 167 -27.78 -6.95 14.55
C LYS A 167 -28.92 -6.73 15.49
#